data_11e6e90766c319b8229017b2faf3703d
#
_entry.id   11e6e90766c319b8229017b2faf3703d
#
_cell.length_a   1.000
_cell.length_b   1.000
_cell.length_c   1.000
_cell.angle_alpha   90.00
_cell.angle_beta   90.00
_cell.angle_gamma   90.00
#
_symmetry.space_group_name_H-M   'P 1'
#
loop_
_entity.id
_entity.type
_entity.pdbx_description
1 polymer ?
#
loop_
_entity_poly.entity_id
_entity_poly.type
_entity_poly.pdbx_seq_one_letter_code
_entity_poly.pdbx_strand_id
1 'polypeptide(L)'
;MQWRGFKAATWLGWEIVSNWTRPFMFLIYSVLRPISAAFILVVMYRVISGRVPGTTAYLAFLVSGVAFWSFVQYGLAGLSNGIVEDRGEYRMLKYVYTSPAHFYVYLFGRGVAQLASAVASAVIVLVVATITLGLPIHPLHVNYPLLLAGSFLALLAVIGMAMAYGLLLLQMIDAHGYGELAAVVLYVISGAIFPISVLPGALAAIAGLLPLVYWMEVIRRSLLGSTAIRMFPALSDGDIMLRLLLTTAATLILAHLVFGWADRLARRKGLIDMESNW
;
A
#
# COMPACT_ATOMS: atom_id res chain seq x y z
N MET A 1 -3.71 -8.85 27.71
CA MET A 1 -2.37 -8.28 27.50
C MET A 1 -2.17 -7.81 26.06
N GLN A 2 -2.43 -8.65 25.05
CA GLN A 2 -2.24 -8.33 23.61
C GLN A 2 -3.02 -7.10 23.13
N TRP A 3 -4.26 -6.89 23.58
CA TRP A 3 -5.06 -5.72 23.20
C TRP A 3 -4.47 -4.38 23.67
N ARG A 4 -3.85 -4.36 24.86
CA ARG A 4 -3.14 -3.15 25.33
C ARG A 4 -1.87 -2.90 24.51
N GLY A 5 -1.13 -3.95 24.16
CA GLY A 5 0.04 -3.86 23.28
C GLY A 5 -0.34 -3.35 21.88
N PHE A 6 -1.43 -3.85 21.29
CA PHE A 6 -1.95 -3.38 20.02
C PHE A 6 -2.31 -1.88 20.04
N LYS A 7 -3.07 -1.43 21.05
CA LYS A 7 -3.41 -0.01 21.20
C LYS A 7 -2.17 0.87 21.34
N ALA A 8 -1.21 0.44 22.15
CA ALA A 8 0.04 1.19 22.35
C ALA A 8 0.85 1.27 21.05
N ALA A 9 0.95 0.17 20.30
CA ALA A 9 1.65 0.15 19.02
C ALA A 9 0.96 1.01 17.95
N THR A 10 -0.37 0.98 17.89
CA THR A 10 -1.13 1.83 16.96
C THR A 10 -0.98 3.31 17.32
N TRP A 11 -1.06 3.65 18.60
CA TRP A 11 -0.85 5.02 19.08
C TRP A 11 0.57 5.51 18.77
N LEU A 12 1.58 4.73 19.12
CA LEU A 12 2.97 5.04 18.81
C LEU A 12 3.20 5.22 17.31
N GLY A 13 2.65 4.31 16.50
CA GLY A 13 2.71 4.41 15.04
C GLY A 13 2.07 5.69 14.52
N TRP A 14 0.94 6.11 15.09
CA TRP A 14 0.28 7.36 14.74
C TRP A 14 1.11 8.58 15.12
N GLU A 15 1.67 8.63 16.34
CA GLU A 15 2.53 9.72 16.81
C GLU A 15 3.76 9.91 15.89
N ILE A 16 4.37 8.80 15.47
CA ILE A 16 5.51 8.84 14.55
C ILE A 16 5.09 9.34 13.17
N VAL A 17 4.02 8.79 12.61
CA VAL A 17 3.55 9.14 11.26
C VAL A 17 3.01 10.55 11.20
N SER A 18 2.25 11.00 12.20
CA SER A 18 1.66 12.34 12.24
C SER A 18 2.67 13.43 12.56
N ASN A 19 3.89 13.05 12.99
CA ASN A 19 4.92 14.00 13.38
C ASN A 19 4.33 15.16 14.20
N TRP A 20 3.63 14.83 15.26
CA TRP A 20 2.81 15.74 16.07
C TRP A 20 3.53 17.00 16.54
N THR A 21 4.86 16.98 16.56
CA THR A 21 5.68 18.15 16.86
C THR A 21 5.64 19.22 15.75
N ARG A 22 5.24 18.83 14.53
CA ARG A 22 5.12 19.72 13.37
C ARG A 22 3.87 19.40 12.55
N PRO A 23 2.66 19.58 13.09
CA PRO A 23 1.41 19.16 12.46
C PRO A 23 1.17 19.85 11.11
N PHE A 24 1.65 21.07 10.93
CA PHE A 24 1.55 21.79 9.66
C PHE A 24 2.35 21.11 8.53
N MET A 25 3.57 20.65 8.83
CA MET A 25 4.39 19.91 7.87
C MET A 25 3.73 18.57 7.51
N PHE A 26 3.21 17.86 8.49
CA PHE A 26 2.44 16.63 8.25
C PHE A 26 1.28 16.87 7.30
N LEU A 27 0.48 17.93 7.52
CA LEU A 27 -0.65 18.28 6.66
C LEU A 27 -0.20 18.60 5.23
N ILE A 28 0.87 19.38 5.06
CA ILE A 28 1.44 19.68 3.74
C ILE A 28 1.86 18.39 3.03
N TYR A 29 2.66 17.55 3.65
CA TYR A 29 3.15 16.33 3.01
C TYR A 29 2.03 15.33 2.72
N SER A 30 1.05 15.20 3.62
CA SER A 30 -0.09 14.30 3.44
C SER A 30 -1.04 14.73 2.32
N VAL A 31 -1.08 16.03 2.00
CA VAL A 31 -1.95 16.59 0.96
C VAL A 31 -1.21 16.82 -0.35
N LEU A 32 -0.06 17.51 -0.31
CA LEU A 32 0.65 17.90 -1.53
C LEU A 32 1.24 16.70 -2.28
N ARG A 33 1.85 15.77 -1.57
CA ARG A 33 2.51 14.59 -2.20
C ARG A 33 1.55 13.78 -3.06
N PRO A 34 0.39 13.31 -2.56
CA PRO A 34 -0.54 12.53 -3.38
C PRO A 34 -1.20 13.36 -4.49
N ILE A 35 -1.51 14.64 -4.25
CA ILE A 35 -2.06 15.53 -5.27
C ILE A 35 -1.04 15.74 -6.39
N SER A 36 0.21 16.01 -6.08
CA SER A 36 1.27 16.21 -7.07
C SER A 36 1.49 14.98 -7.94
N ALA A 37 1.48 13.78 -7.34
CA ALA A 37 1.61 12.53 -8.08
C ALA A 37 0.43 12.33 -9.06
N ALA A 38 -0.80 12.56 -8.61
CA ALA A 38 -1.97 12.49 -9.47
C ALA A 38 -1.93 13.56 -10.58
N PHE A 39 -1.56 14.79 -10.23
CA PHE A 39 -1.49 15.92 -11.15
C PHE A 39 -0.48 15.69 -12.29
N ILE A 40 0.72 15.21 -11.97
CA ILE A 40 1.75 14.89 -12.96
C ILE A 40 1.21 13.89 -13.99
N LEU A 41 0.60 12.79 -13.55
CA LEU A 41 0.06 11.78 -14.46
C LEU A 41 -1.10 12.33 -15.33
N VAL A 42 -1.96 13.15 -14.74
CA VAL A 42 -3.08 13.78 -15.46
C VAL A 42 -2.58 14.75 -16.53
N VAL A 43 -1.61 15.62 -16.17
CA VAL A 43 -1.03 16.58 -17.12
C VAL A 43 -0.29 15.83 -18.23
N MET A 44 0.55 14.87 -17.88
CA MET A 44 1.25 14.04 -18.85
C MET A 44 0.28 13.37 -19.82
N TYR A 45 -0.80 12.77 -19.31
CA TYR A 45 -1.81 12.15 -20.16
C TYR A 45 -2.51 13.18 -21.07
N ARG A 46 -2.89 14.35 -20.56
CA ARG A 46 -3.51 15.41 -21.36
C ARG A 46 -2.60 15.94 -22.46
N VAL A 47 -1.31 16.05 -22.19
CA VAL A 47 -0.32 16.49 -23.18
C VAL A 47 -0.15 15.46 -24.29
N ILE A 48 -0.06 14.16 -23.93
CA ILE A 48 0.16 13.06 -24.89
C ILE A 48 -1.10 12.78 -25.71
N SER A 49 -2.27 12.73 -25.08
CA SER A 49 -3.51 12.36 -25.75
C SER A 49 -4.17 13.50 -26.53
N GLY A 50 -3.70 14.73 -26.38
CA GLY A 50 -4.35 15.89 -26.96
C GLY A 50 -5.80 16.05 -26.45
N ARG A 51 -6.67 16.66 -27.27
CA ARG A 51 -8.10 16.81 -26.95
C ARG A 51 -8.96 15.68 -27.55
N VAL A 52 -8.46 14.44 -27.55
CA VAL A 52 -9.20 13.30 -28.12
C VAL A 52 -10.42 12.96 -27.25
N PRO A 53 -11.62 12.79 -27.82
CA PRO A 53 -12.80 12.30 -27.11
C PRO A 53 -12.55 10.91 -26.52
N GLY A 54 -13.00 10.65 -25.28
CA GLY A 54 -12.74 9.38 -24.55
C GLY A 54 -11.72 9.49 -23.40
N THR A 55 -11.13 10.66 -23.22
CA THR A 55 -10.07 10.96 -22.22
C THR A 55 -10.50 10.73 -20.78
N THR A 56 -11.78 10.91 -20.45
CA THR A 56 -12.29 10.86 -19.06
C THR A 56 -12.21 9.48 -18.44
N ALA A 57 -12.47 8.40 -19.20
CA ALA A 57 -12.42 7.04 -18.69
C ALA A 57 -10.98 6.63 -18.28
N TYR A 58 -9.97 7.01 -19.10
CA TYR A 58 -8.58 6.71 -18.76
C TYR A 58 -8.05 7.62 -17.64
N LEU A 59 -8.50 8.86 -17.56
CA LEU A 59 -8.20 9.73 -16.42
C LEU A 59 -8.76 9.14 -15.13
N ALA A 60 -9.99 8.62 -15.15
CA ALA A 60 -10.57 7.94 -14.00
C ALA A 60 -9.80 6.67 -13.62
N PHE A 61 -9.31 5.93 -14.63
CA PHE A 61 -8.42 4.76 -14.43
C PHE A 61 -7.11 5.15 -13.73
N LEU A 62 -6.43 6.21 -14.19
CA LEU A 62 -5.17 6.70 -13.61
C LEU A 62 -5.38 7.22 -12.19
N VAL A 63 -6.37 8.08 -11.99
CA VAL A 63 -6.61 8.72 -10.69
C VAL A 63 -7.00 7.70 -9.63
N SER A 64 -7.88 6.74 -9.96
CA SER A 64 -8.24 5.67 -9.02
C SER A 64 -7.02 4.81 -8.67
N GLY A 65 -6.15 4.52 -9.63
CA GLY A 65 -4.90 3.80 -9.40
C GLY A 65 -3.98 4.56 -8.43
N VAL A 66 -3.72 5.85 -8.68
CA VAL A 66 -2.87 6.70 -7.82
C VAL A 66 -3.46 6.83 -6.43
N ALA A 67 -4.77 7.10 -6.31
CA ALA A 67 -5.44 7.27 -5.03
C ALA A 67 -5.26 6.05 -4.13
N PHE A 68 -5.56 4.86 -4.65
CA PHE A 68 -5.45 3.63 -3.88
C PHE A 68 -4.02 3.08 -3.78
N TRP A 69 -3.11 3.53 -4.65
CA TRP A 69 -1.70 3.22 -4.49
C TRP A 69 -1.12 3.74 -3.17
N SER A 70 -1.67 4.79 -2.61
CA SER A 70 -1.28 5.30 -1.29
C SER A 70 -1.31 4.21 -0.21
N PHE A 71 -2.26 3.26 -0.29
CA PHE A 71 -2.31 2.14 0.66
C PHE A 71 -1.11 1.21 0.56
N VAL A 72 -0.58 0.99 -0.64
CA VAL A 72 0.65 0.20 -0.83
C VAL A 72 1.86 1.00 -0.40
N GLN A 73 1.91 2.28 -0.72
CA GLN A 73 3.01 3.17 -0.34
C GLN A 73 3.14 3.27 1.19
N TYR A 74 2.06 3.58 1.89
CA TYR A 74 2.08 3.66 3.36
C TYR A 74 2.13 2.27 4.01
N GLY A 75 1.39 1.30 3.48
CA GLY A 75 1.33 -0.05 4.04
C GLY A 75 2.63 -0.81 3.85
N LEU A 76 3.16 -0.88 2.63
CA LEU A 76 4.38 -1.65 2.34
C LEU A 76 5.64 -0.86 2.69
N ALA A 77 5.86 0.29 2.03
CA ALA A 77 7.07 1.06 2.25
C ALA A 77 7.12 1.66 3.66
N GLY A 78 6.04 2.29 4.13
CA GLY A 78 5.99 2.91 5.45
C GLY A 78 6.18 1.90 6.59
N LEU A 79 5.57 0.72 6.54
CA LEU A 79 5.75 -0.28 7.59
C LEU A 79 7.12 -0.97 7.52
N SER A 80 7.61 -1.32 6.32
CA SER A 80 8.91 -1.98 6.19
C SER A 80 10.07 -1.07 6.57
N ASN A 81 10.04 0.21 6.16
CA ASN A 81 11.02 1.20 6.59
C ASN A 81 10.88 1.49 8.09
N GLY A 82 9.66 1.56 8.63
CA GLY A 82 9.42 1.74 10.06
C GLY A 82 10.10 0.67 10.93
N ILE A 83 10.21 -0.57 10.46
CA ILE A 83 10.98 -1.62 11.16
C ILE A 83 12.48 -1.30 11.16
N VAL A 84 13.01 -0.76 10.07
CA VAL A 84 14.42 -0.35 9.96
C VAL A 84 14.71 0.87 10.85
N GLU A 85 13.81 1.86 10.84
CA GLU A 85 13.87 3.05 11.70
C GLU A 85 13.80 2.68 13.19
N ASP A 86 12.92 1.73 13.55
CA ASP A 86 12.78 1.23 14.92
C ASP A 86 14.07 0.59 15.44
N ARG A 87 14.89 0.01 14.55
CA ARG A 87 16.22 -0.48 14.88
C ARG A 87 17.26 0.65 14.96
N GLY A 88 17.36 1.45 13.89
CA GLY A 88 18.43 2.43 13.68
C GLY A 88 18.20 3.74 14.43
N GLU A 89 17.14 4.47 14.08
CA GLU A 89 16.88 5.81 14.59
C GLU A 89 16.30 5.81 16.01
N TYR A 90 15.23 5.03 16.22
CA TYR A 90 14.53 5.01 17.50
C TYR A 90 15.16 4.06 18.52
N ARG A 91 16.02 3.14 18.09
CA ARG A 91 16.69 2.12 18.94
C ARG A 91 15.74 1.38 19.87
N MET A 92 14.48 1.25 19.45
CA MET A 92 13.41 0.68 20.27
C MET A 92 13.14 -0.80 19.97
N LEU A 93 13.66 -1.34 18.87
CA LEU A 93 13.34 -2.70 18.43
C LEU A 93 13.63 -3.76 19.48
N LYS A 94 14.76 -3.63 20.22
CA LYS A 94 15.11 -4.52 21.33
C LYS A 94 14.09 -4.53 22.45
N TYR A 95 13.52 -3.37 22.78
CA TYR A 95 12.50 -3.26 23.82
C TYR A 95 11.18 -3.87 23.39
N VAL A 96 10.85 -3.79 22.11
CA VAL A 96 9.67 -4.45 21.55
C VAL A 96 9.82 -5.98 21.63
N TYR A 97 10.98 -6.52 21.30
CA TYR A 97 11.25 -7.97 21.40
C TYR A 97 11.26 -8.50 22.85
N THR A 98 11.62 -7.68 23.82
CA THR A 98 11.59 -8.06 25.25
C THR A 98 10.25 -7.77 25.93
N SER A 99 9.34 -7.09 25.23
CA SER A 99 8.02 -6.76 25.77
C SER A 99 7.12 -8.01 25.89
N PRO A 100 6.12 -7.98 26.79
CA PRO A 100 5.17 -9.08 26.93
C PRO A 100 4.16 -9.15 25.76
N ALA A 101 4.17 -8.18 24.85
CA ALA A 101 3.36 -8.19 23.62
C ALA A 101 4.10 -8.94 22.51
N HIS A 102 3.37 -9.76 21.75
CA HIS A 102 3.99 -10.43 20.61
C HIS A 102 4.41 -9.42 19.55
N PHE A 103 5.57 -9.62 18.95
CA PHE A 103 6.13 -8.77 17.91
C PHE A 103 5.16 -8.55 16.71
N TYR A 104 4.42 -9.58 16.31
CA TYR A 104 3.35 -9.46 15.30
C TYR A 104 2.28 -8.43 15.67
N VAL A 105 1.87 -8.39 16.93
CA VAL A 105 0.84 -7.44 17.42
C VAL A 105 1.35 -6.02 17.34
N TYR A 106 2.63 -5.83 17.65
CA TYR A 106 3.30 -4.54 17.50
C TYR A 106 3.32 -4.09 16.04
N LEU A 107 3.82 -4.92 15.13
CA LEU A 107 3.91 -4.59 13.71
C LEU A 107 2.53 -4.35 13.09
N PHE A 108 1.54 -5.15 13.46
CA PHE A 108 0.17 -4.95 12.98
C PHE A 108 -0.40 -3.61 13.45
N GLY A 109 -0.16 -3.22 14.70
CA GLY A 109 -0.55 -1.91 15.22
C GLY A 109 0.11 -0.74 14.46
N ARG A 110 1.40 -0.86 14.18
CA ARG A 110 2.14 0.11 13.32
C ARG A 110 1.53 0.18 11.92
N GLY A 111 1.20 -0.96 11.33
CA GLY A 111 0.56 -1.04 10.01
C GLY A 111 -0.80 -0.34 9.96
N VAL A 112 -1.63 -0.51 10.99
CA VAL A 112 -2.94 0.16 11.08
C VAL A 112 -2.78 1.69 11.12
N ALA A 113 -1.79 2.21 11.84
CA ALA A 113 -1.50 3.65 11.85
C ALA A 113 -1.11 4.18 10.45
N GLN A 114 -0.28 3.44 9.71
CA GLN A 114 0.08 3.78 8.33
C GLN A 114 -1.15 3.78 7.41
N LEU A 115 -2.07 2.82 7.57
CA LEU A 115 -3.29 2.74 6.78
C LEU A 115 -4.23 3.93 7.01
N ALA A 116 -4.26 4.51 8.21
CA ALA A 116 -5.04 5.72 8.46
C ALA A 116 -4.59 6.88 7.56
N SER A 117 -3.27 7.07 7.40
CA SER A 117 -2.71 8.05 6.47
C SER A 117 -3.01 7.73 5.01
N ALA A 118 -3.01 6.44 4.65
CA ALA A 118 -3.38 6.00 3.31
C ALA A 118 -4.83 6.32 2.97
N VAL A 119 -5.77 6.10 3.90
CA VAL A 119 -7.19 6.45 3.73
C VAL A 119 -7.33 7.96 3.50
N ALA A 120 -6.71 8.77 4.35
CA ALA A 120 -6.74 10.23 4.21
C ALA A 120 -6.22 10.67 2.83
N SER A 121 -5.07 10.13 2.41
CA SER A 121 -4.46 10.40 1.11
C SER A 121 -5.38 10.01 -0.05
N ALA A 122 -5.96 8.81 -0.04
CA ALA A 122 -6.85 8.34 -1.09
C ALA A 122 -8.10 9.21 -1.21
N VAL A 123 -8.72 9.56 -0.09
CA VAL A 123 -9.91 10.44 -0.07
C VAL A 123 -9.57 11.81 -0.64
N ILE A 124 -8.45 12.42 -0.23
CA ILE A 124 -8.01 13.72 -0.73
C ILE A 124 -7.84 13.69 -2.25
N VAL A 125 -7.12 12.69 -2.78
CA VAL A 125 -6.90 12.56 -4.24
C VAL A 125 -8.21 12.39 -4.99
N LEU A 126 -9.12 11.52 -4.51
CA LEU A 126 -10.41 11.29 -5.15
C LEU A 126 -11.28 12.55 -5.14
N VAL A 127 -11.37 13.25 -4.02
CA VAL A 127 -12.17 14.48 -3.89
C VAL A 127 -11.61 15.58 -4.81
N VAL A 128 -10.31 15.84 -4.72
CA VAL A 128 -9.66 16.86 -5.57
C VAL A 128 -9.83 16.54 -7.04
N ALA A 129 -9.62 15.28 -7.44
CA ALA A 129 -9.75 14.87 -8.83
C ALA A 129 -11.20 14.92 -9.32
N THR A 130 -12.19 14.58 -8.50
CA THR A 130 -13.60 14.68 -8.85
C THR A 130 -13.98 16.14 -9.10
N ILE A 131 -13.54 17.06 -8.23
CA ILE A 131 -13.84 18.49 -8.36
C ILE A 131 -13.11 19.13 -9.54
N THR A 132 -11.81 18.81 -9.73
CA THR A 132 -10.98 19.50 -10.74
C THR A 132 -11.06 18.89 -12.14
N LEU A 133 -11.28 17.58 -12.23
CA LEU A 133 -11.29 16.85 -13.49
C LEU A 133 -12.69 16.38 -13.92
N GLY A 134 -13.71 16.58 -13.09
CA GLY A 134 -15.07 16.14 -13.38
C GLY A 134 -15.20 14.63 -13.53
N LEU A 135 -14.49 13.85 -12.70
CA LEU A 135 -14.56 12.40 -12.78
C LEU A 135 -15.97 11.89 -12.44
N PRO A 136 -16.45 10.83 -13.12
CA PRO A 136 -17.79 10.29 -12.90
C PRO A 136 -17.86 9.41 -11.64
N ILE A 137 -17.36 9.94 -10.51
CA ILE A 137 -17.40 9.26 -9.22
C ILE A 137 -18.55 9.85 -8.41
N HIS A 138 -19.65 9.11 -8.33
CA HIS A 138 -20.81 9.52 -7.51
C HIS A 138 -20.89 8.64 -6.28
N PRO A 139 -20.77 9.20 -5.06
CA PRO A 139 -20.76 8.41 -3.82
C PRO A 139 -21.96 7.47 -3.67
N LEU A 140 -23.14 7.84 -4.19
CA LEU A 140 -24.33 7.00 -4.13
C LEU A 140 -24.32 5.78 -5.09
N HIS A 141 -23.45 5.77 -6.10
CA HIS A 141 -23.34 4.68 -7.07
C HIS A 141 -22.16 3.75 -6.80
N VAL A 142 -21.38 4.02 -5.75
CA VAL A 142 -20.24 3.18 -5.36
C VAL A 142 -20.74 1.85 -4.79
N ASN A 143 -20.19 0.76 -5.27
CA ASN A 143 -20.43 -0.57 -4.68
C ASN A 143 -19.55 -0.74 -3.43
N TYR A 144 -20.03 -0.21 -2.29
CA TYR A 144 -19.31 -0.25 -1.01
C TYR A 144 -19.00 -1.66 -0.52
N PRO A 145 -19.91 -2.66 -0.59
CA PRO A 145 -19.58 -4.04 -0.19
C PRO A 145 -18.38 -4.61 -0.94
N LEU A 146 -18.34 -4.43 -2.26
CA LEU A 146 -17.24 -4.90 -3.11
C LEU A 146 -15.94 -4.15 -2.78
N LEU A 147 -16.00 -2.82 -2.64
CA LEU A 147 -14.87 -1.97 -2.31
C LEU A 147 -14.26 -2.34 -0.96
N LEU A 148 -15.08 -2.45 0.08
CA LEU A 148 -14.62 -2.73 1.44
C LEU A 148 -14.07 -4.15 1.58
N ALA A 149 -14.78 -5.16 1.03
CA ALA A 149 -14.32 -6.54 1.08
C ALA A 149 -13.00 -6.74 0.32
N GLY A 150 -12.91 -6.17 -0.90
CA GLY A 150 -11.69 -6.26 -1.69
C GLY A 150 -10.52 -5.51 -1.05
N SER A 151 -10.77 -4.30 -0.51
CA SER A 151 -9.74 -3.53 0.18
C SER A 151 -9.27 -4.22 1.46
N PHE A 152 -10.17 -4.83 2.22
CA PHE A 152 -9.79 -5.60 3.41
C PHE A 152 -8.84 -6.75 3.08
N LEU A 153 -9.14 -7.56 2.05
CA LEU A 153 -8.27 -8.65 1.61
C LEU A 153 -6.91 -8.15 1.15
N ALA A 154 -6.90 -7.10 0.32
CA ALA A 154 -5.66 -6.54 -0.20
C ALA A 154 -4.77 -5.93 0.90
N LEU A 155 -5.37 -5.23 1.86
CA LEU A 155 -4.64 -4.64 2.98
C LEU A 155 -4.01 -5.69 3.89
N LEU A 156 -4.67 -6.83 4.10
CA LEU A 156 -4.05 -7.96 4.79
C LEU A 156 -2.80 -8.46 4.04
N ALA A 157 -2.88 -8.58 2.70
CA ALA A 157 -1.73 -8.98 1.90
C ALA A 157 -0.59 -7.95 1.96
N VAL A 158 -0.92 -6.65 1.86
CA VAL A 158 0.07 -5.55 1.94
C VAL A 158 0.78 -5.55 3.29
N ILE A 159 0.04 -5.65 4.41
CA ILE A 159 0.64 -5.69 5.74
C ILE A 159 1.52 -6.94 5.89
N GLY A 160 1.05 -8.10 5.45
CA GLY A 160 1.83 -9.34 5.49
C GLY A 160 3.14 -9.23 4.70
N MET A 161 3.08 -8.71 3.47
CA MET A 161 4.27 -8.45 2.65
C MET A 161 5.22 -7.46 3.33
N ALA A 162 4.67 -6.37 3.90
CA ALA A 162 5.47 -5.34 4.56
C ALA A 162 6.23 -5.87 5.78
N MET A 163 5.56 -6.68 6.60
CA MET A 163 6.17 -7.31 7.78
C MET A 163 7.30 -8.28 7.38
N ALA A 164 7.06 -9.12 6.39
CA ALA A 164 8.07 -10.06 5.90
C ALA A 164 9.25 -9.33 5.25
N TYR A 165 8.96 -8.34 4.41
CA TYR A 165 9.98 -7.54 3.72
C TYR A 165 10.80 -6.69 4.69
N GLY A 166 10.16 -6.04 5.66
CA GLY A 166 10.86 -5.25 6.69
C GLY A 166 11.85 -6.08 7.51
N LEU A 167 11.50 -7.35 7.84
CA LEU A 167 12.46 -8.27 8.48
C LEU A 167 13.60 -8.72 7.56
N LEU A 168 13.35 -8.82 6.24
CA LEU A 168 14.44 -9.05 5.29
C LEU A 168 15.38 -7.84 5.25
N LEU A 169 14.86 -6.62 5.29
CA LEU A 169 15.66 -5.40 5.32
C LEU A 169 16.56 -5.32 6.58
N LEU A 170 16.14 -5.90 7.70
CA LEU A 170 16.98 -5.99 8.90
C LEU A 170 18.28 -6.81 8.68
N GLN A 171 18.34 -7.65 7.63
CA GLN A 171 19.57 -8.37 7.29
C GLN A 171 20.64 -7.46 6.65
N MET A 172 20.24 -6.26 6.20
CA MET A 172 21.11 -5.28 5.59
C MET A 172 21.60 -4.27 6.61
N ILE A 173 22.84 -3.81 6.47
CA ILE A 173 23.41 -2.78 7.33
C ILE A 173 22.74 -1.43 7.05
N ASP A 174 22.69 -1.05 5.78
CA ASP A 174 21.96 0.13 5.29
C ASP A 174 20.79 -0.34 4.43
N ALA A 175 19.59 -0.11 4.93
CA ALA A 175 18.34 -0.54 4.31
C ALA A 175 17.39 0.62 4.01
N HIS A 176 17.84 1.88 4.18
CA HIS A 176 17.01 3.05 3.94
C HIS A 176 16.59 3.15 2.46
N GLY A 177 15.31 3.44 2.22
CA GLY A 177 14.75 3.60 0.87
C GLY A 177 14.41 2.31 0.12
N TYR A 178 14.81 1.13 0.60
CA TYR A 178 14.47 -0.13 -0.08
C TYR A 178 12.97 -0.45 0.00
N GLY A 179 12.27 0.05 1.03
CA GLY A 179 10.82 -0.04 1.11
C GLY A 179 10.13 0.70 -0.04
N GLU A 180 10.59 1.92 -0.34
CA GLU A 180 10.12 2.71 -1.48
C GLU A 180 10.44 2.04 -2.81
N LEU A 181 11.66 1.48 -2.95
CA LEU A 181 12.04 0.75 -4.17
C LEU A 181 11.08 -0.42 -4.43
N ALA A 182 10.78 -1.22 -3.42
CA ALA A 182 9.82 -2.31 -3.56
C ALA A 182 8.42 -1.80 -3.95
N ALA A 183 7.96 -0.71 -3.33
CA ALA A 183 6.69 -0.10 -3.68
C ALA A 183 6.69 0.40 -5.13
N VAL A 184 7.77 1.04 -5.62
CA VAL A 184 7.86 1.51 -7.02
C VAL A 184 7.81 0.33 -8.00
N VAL A 185 8.54 -0.75 -7.74
CA VAL A 185 8.49 -1.98 -8.58
C VAL A 185 7.07 -2.53 -8.65
N LEU A 186 6.41 -2.68 -7.50
CA LEU A 186 5.02 -3.13 -7.45
C LEU A 186 4.07 -2.15 -8.15
N TYR A 187 4.31 -0.83 -8.09
CA TYR A 187 3.51 0.19 -8.77
C TYR A 187 3.45 -0.03 -10.28
N VAL A 188 4.58 -0.34 -10.87
CA VAL A 188 4.68 -0.60 -12.31
C VAL A 188 3.91 -1.86 -12.71
N ILE A 189 3.99 -2.93 -11.92
CA ILE A 189 3.41 -4.24 -12.29
C ILE A 189 1.99 -4.47 -11.76
N SER A 190 1.49 -3.63 -10.84
CA SER A 190 0.18 -3.80 -10.21
C SER A 190 -1.03 -3.44 -11.08
N GLY A 191 -0.80 -2.82 -12.24
CA GLY A 191 -1.90 -2.28 -13.04
C GLY A 191 -2.45 -0.94 -12.53
N ALA A 192 -1.74 -0.25 -11.61
CA ALA A 192 -2.17 1.04 -11.09
C ALA A 192 -2.12 2.16 -12.15
N ILE A 193 -1.05 2.21 -12.96
CA ILE A 193 -0.83 3.24 -13.98
C ILE A 193 -1.37 2.82 -15.34
N PHE A 194 -1.16 1.57 -15.72
CA PHE A 194 -1.58 1.04 -17.02
C PHE A 194 -2.08 -0.40 -16.89
N PRO A 195 -2.96 -0.84 -17.79
CA PRO A 195 -3.47 -2.21 -17.79
C PRO A 195 -2.32 -3.22 -17.93
N ILE A 196 -2.41 -4.35 -17.22
CA ILE A 196 -1.39 -5.41 -17.28
C ILE A 196 -1.18 -6.00 -18.69
N SER A 197 -2.13 -5.84 -19.60
CA SER A 197 -2.03 -6.26 -21.00
C SER A 197 -0.92 -5.54 -21.78
N VAL A 198 -0.45 -4.39 -21.29
CA VAL A 198 0.65 -3.63 -21.89
C VAL A 198 2.02 -4.17 -21.47
N LEU A 199 2.07 -4.95 -20.36
CA LEU A 199 3.30 -5.52 -19.85
C LEU A 199 3.83 -6.66 -20.75
N PRO A 200 5.17 -6.83 -20.86
CA PRO A 200 5.75 -8.03 -21.43
C PRO A 200 5.22 -9.30 -20.76
N GLY A 201 5.05 -10.39 -21.52
CA GLY A 201 4.35 -11.59 -21.05
C GLY A 201 4.88 -12.18 -19.72
N ALA A 202 6.19 -12.16 -19.50
CA ALA A 202 6.78 -12.62 -18.25
C ALA A 202 6.36 -11.73 -17.05
N LEU A 203 6.35 -10.41 -17.22
CA LEU A 203 5.92 -9.47 -16.18
C LEU A 203 4.40 -9.55 -15.96
N ALA A 204 3.61 -9.73 -17.02
CA ALA A 204 2.17 -9.94 -16.92
C ALA A 204 1.82 -11.21 -16.14
N ALA A 205 2.59 -12.30 -16.33
CA ALA A 205 2.42 -13.53 -15.57
C ALA A 205 2.73 -13.35 -14.08
N ILE A 206 3.83 -12.65 -13.74
CA ILE A 206 4.17 -12.32 -12.35
C ILE A 206 3.11 -11.41 -11.73
N ALA A 207 2.66 -10.38 -12.47
CA ALA A 207 1.60 -9.49 -12.03
C ALA A 207 0.32 -10.25 -11.69
N GLY A 208 -0.06 -11.24 -12.50
CA GLY A 208 -1.23 -12.10 -12.27
C GLY A 208 -1.18 -12.96 -10.99
N LEU A 209 -0.01 -13.12 -10.37
CA LEU A 209 0.15 -13.79 -9.08
C LEU A 209 -0.02 -12.83 -7.90
N LEU A 210 -0.01 -11.51 -8.14
CA LEU A 210 -0.08 -10.51 -7.08
C LEU A 210 -1.53 -10.14 -6.76
N PRO A 211 -1.93 -10.07 -5.49
CA PRO A 211 -3.27 -9.64 -5.09
C PRO A 211 -3.57 -8.20 -5.51
N LEU A 212 -2.53 -7.35 -5.64
CA LEU A 212 -2.66 -5.93 -5.96
C LEU A 212 -3.34 -5.69 -7.32
N VAL A 213 -3.10 -6.55 -8.32
CA VAL A 213 -3.71 -6.42 -9.65
C VAL A 213 -5.23 -6.60 -9.59
N TYR A 214 -5.70 -7.63 -8.89
CA TYR A 214 -7.13 -7.90 -8.72
C TYR A 214 -7.78 -6.84 -7.84
N TRP A 215 -7.07 -6.35 -6.83
CA TRP A 215 -7.54 -5.26 -6.00
C TRP A 215 -7.74 -3.96 -6.80
N MET A 216 -6.80 -3.56 -7.66
CA MET A 216 -6.95 -2.40 -8.53
C MET A 216 -8.16 -2.53 -9.44
N GLU A 217 -8.45 -3.73 -9.94
CA GLU A 217 -9.66 -4.00 -10.72
C GLU A 217 -10.93 -3.88 -9.86
N VAL A 218 -10.93 -4.43 -8.64
CA VAL A 218 -12.05 -4.30 -7.68
C VAL A 218 -12.35 -2.84 -7.38
N ILE A 219 -11.33 -2.03 -7.10
CA ILE A 219 -11.48 -0.60 -6.83
C ILE A 219 -12.18 0.11 -8.01
N ARG A 220 -11.69 -0.11 -9.23
CA ARG A 220 -12.25 0.54 -10.42
C ARG A 220 -13.69 0.12 -10.68
N ARG A 221 -14.00 -1.16 -10.56
CA ARG A 221 -15.38 -1.65 -10.70
C ARG A 221 -16.29 -1.08 -9.64
N SER A 222 -15.82 -0.98 -8.41
CA SER A 222 -16.60 -0.45 -7.29
C SER A 222 -16.89 1.04 -7.42
N LEU A 223 -15.90 1.83 -7.86
CA LEU A 223 -16.00 3.30 -7.93
C LEU A 223 -16.66 3.79 -9.22
N LEU A 224 -16.33 3.16 -10.36
CA LEU A 224 -16.68 3.64 -11.70
C LEU A 224 -17.77 2.80 -12.37
N GLY A 225 -18.10 1.62 -11.84
CA GLY A 225 -19.15 0.76 -12.36
C GLY A 225 -18.97 0.41 -13.84
N SER A 226 -19.95 0.78 -14.66
CA SER A 226 -19.95 0.51 -16.12
C SER A 226 -18.97 1.40 -16.90
N THR A 227 -18.52 2.53 -16.35
CA THR A 227 -17.58 3.44 -17.01
C THR A 227 -16.12 3.04 -16.78
N ALA A 228 -15.88 2.01 -15.95
CA ALA A 228 -14.54 1.52 -15.65
C ALA A 228 -13.89 0.87 -16.87
N ILE A 229 -12.64 1.22 -17.16
CA ILE A 229 -11.78 0.44 -18.04
C ILE A 229 -11.41 -0.84 -17.30
N ARG A 230 -11.91 -1.98 -17.80
CA ARG A 230 -11.71 -3.29 -17.18
C ARG A 230 -10.41 -3.93 -17.67
N MET A 231 -9.53 -4.31 -16.73
CA MET A 231 -8.33 -5.09 -17.05
C MET A 231 -8.68 -6.55 -17.37
N PHE A 232 -9.77 -7.05 -16.80
CA PHE A 232 -10.27 -8.43 -17.00
C PHE A 232 -11.74 -8.41 -17.45
N PRO A 233 -12.03 -8.07 -18.72
CA PRO A 233 -13.41 -7.93 -19.19
C PRO A 233 -14.19 -9.25 -19.18
N ALA A 234 -13.51 -10.39 -19.30
CA ALA A 234 -14.12 -11.72 -19.32
C ALA A 234 -14.48 -12.26 -17.93
N LEU A 235 -13.99 -11.63 -16.84
CA LEU A 235 -14.21 -12.11 -15.47
C LEU A 235 -15.37 -11.36 -14.81
N SER A 236 -16.23 -12.11 -14.11
CA SER A 236 -17.24 -11.53 -13.23
C SER A 236 -16.62 -10.91 -11.98
N ASP A 237 -17.39 -10.11 -11.23
CA ASP A 237 -16.93 -9.54 -9.96
C ASP A 237 -16.63 -10.64 -8.93
N GLY A 238 -17.40 -11.73 -8.95
CA GLY A 238 -17.17 -12.90 -8.11
C GLY A 238 -15.86 -13.62 -8.44
N ASP A 239 -15.54 -13.80 -9.72
CA ASP A 239 -14.28 -14.42 -10.17
C ASP A 239 -13.06 -13.58 -9.74
N ILE A 240 -13.17 -12.25 -9.83
CA ILE A 240 -12.09 -11.36 -9.40
C ILE A 240 -11.90 -11.39 -7.89
N MET A 241 -13.01 -11.40 -7.12
CA MET A 241 -12.93 -11.55 -5.66
C MET A 241 -12.33 -12.89 -5.26
N LEU A 242 -12.68 -13.98 -5.95
CA LEU A 242 -12.09 -15.29 -5.71
C LEU A 242 -10.58 -15.29 -5.99
N ARG A 243 -10.16 -14.73 -7.12
CA ARG A 243 -8.73 -14.60 -7.45
C ARG A 243 -7.99 -13.71 -6.44
N LEU A 244 -8.59 -12.61 -6.02
CA LEU A 244 -8.05 -11.75 -4.97
C LEU A 244 -7.89 -12.53 -3.66
N LEU A 245 -8.89 -13.32 -3.27
CA LEU A 245 -8.83 -14.14 -2.06
C LEU A 245 -7.70 -15.19 -2.14
N LEU A 246 -7.62 -15.93 -3.26
CA LEU A 246 -6.60 -16.97 -3.44
C LEU A 246 -5.19 -16.39 -3.47
N THR A 247 -4.98 -15.29 -4.19
CA THR A 247 -3.66 -14.64 -4.26
C THR A 247 -3.29 -13.99 -2.93
N THR A 248 -4.26 -13.42 -2.20
CA THR A 248 -4.05 -12.92 -0.83
C THR A 248 -3.65 -14.05 0.10
N ALA A 249 -4.35 -15.18 0.09
CA ALA A 249 -4.02 -16.33 0.93
C ALA A 249 -2.61 -16.85 0.61
N ALA A 250 -2.27 -17.02 -0.66
CA ALA A 250 -0.94 -17.43 -1.09
C ALA A 250 0.15 -16.44 -0.63
N THR A 251 -0.11 -15.14 -0.77
CA THR A 251 0.80 -14.08 -0.31
C THR A 251 1.00 -14.10 1.20
N LEU A 252 -0.07 -14.30 1.99
CA LEU A 252 0.02 -14.39 3.44
C LEU A 252 0.79 -15.63 3.91
N ILE A 253 0.58 -16.77 3.26
CA ILE A 253 1.35 -17.99 3.55
C ILE A 253 2.83 -17.75 3.27
N LEU A 254 3.16 -17.21 2.10
CA LEU A 254 4.55 -16.90 1.74
C LEU A 254 5.16 -15.87 2.70
N ALA A 255 4.42 -14.81 3.00
CA ALA A 255 4.86 -13.77 3.94
C ALA A 255 5.12 -14.36 5.34
N HIS A 256 4.26 -15.26 5.83
CA HIS A 256 4.45 -15.93 7.13
C HIS A 256 5.72 -16.80 7.14
N LEU A 257 5.96 -17.55 6.08
CA LEU A 257 7.18 -18.38 5.96
C LEU A 257 8.45 -17.52 5.91
N VAL A 258 8.44 -16.48 5.08
CA VAL A 258 9.56 -15.53 4.96
C VAL A 258 9.80 -14.80 6.27
N PHE A 259 8.73 -14.31 6.92
CA PHE A 259 8.81 -13.65 8.22
C PHE A 259 9.46 -14.58 9.26
N GLY A 260 8.97 -15.82 9.40
CA GLY A 260 9.50 -16.77 10.38
C GLY A 260 10.96 -17.16 10.11
N TRP A 261 11.38 -17.20 8.84
CA TRP A 261 12.76 -17.43 8.47
C TRP A 261 13.64 -16.21 8.78
N ALA A 262 13.20 -15.01 8.38
CA ALA A 262 13.94 -13.77 8.58
C ALA A 262 14.08 -13.41 10.06
N ASP A 263 13.02 -13.61 10.87
CA ASP A 263 13.06 -13.37 12.33
C ASP A 263 14.07 -14.31 13.01
N ARG A 264 14.05 -15.61 12.67
CA ARG A 264 15.04 -16.56 13.21
C ARG A 264 16.47 -16.18 12.83
N LEU A 265 16.68 -15.70 11.60
CA LEU A 265 17.98 -15.28 11.13
C LEU A 265 18.45 -14.00 11.83
N ALA A 266 17.56 -13.01 12.00
CA ALA A 266 17.84 -11.78 12.71
C ALA A 266 18.25 -12.03 14.17
N ARG A 267 17.53 -12.91 14.88
CA ARG A 267 17.86 -13.33 16.24
C ARG A 267 19.21 -14.04 16.31
N ARG A 268 19.49 -14.99 15.41
CA ARG A 268 20.76 -15.76 15.39
C ARG A 268 21.98 -14.89 15.13
N LYS A 269 21.83 -13.86 14.28
CA LYS A 269 22.92 -12.95 13.91
C LYS A 269 23.04 -11.75 14.87
N GLY A 270 22.16 -11.60 15.86
CA GLY A 270 22.15 -10.45 16.77
C GLY A 270 21.79 -9.12 16.10
N LEU A 271 21.09 -9.16 14.93
CA LEU A 271 20.81 -7.96 14.15
C LEU A 271 19.77 -7.03 14.79
N ILE A 272 19.09 -7.51 15.84
CA ILE A 272 18.07 -6.76 16.58
C ILE A 272 18.73 -5.65 17.42
N ASP A 273 19.97 -5.85 17.85
CA ASP A 273 20.74 -4.97 18.75
C ASP A 273 21.89 -4.25 18.00
N MET A 274 22.02 -4.46 16.69
CA MET A 274 23.04 -3.77 15.90
C MET A 274 22.74 -2.28 15.85
N GLU A 275 23.62 -1.51 16.47
CA GLU A 275 23.68 -0.07 16.27
C GLU A 275 24.37 0.19 14.93
N SER A 276 23.72 0.94 14.03
CA SER A 276 24.42 1.51 12.89
C SER A 276 25.40 2.53 13.44
N ASN A 277 26.68 2.24 13.40
CA ASN A 277 27.73 3.19 13.74
C ASN A 277 27.77 4.30 12.68
N TRP A 278 27.02 5.36 12.92
CA TRP A 278 27.17 6.66 12.28
C TRP A 278 27.15 7.74 13.34
#